data_47d6f6ab29fecf23d9c8bc9533626665
#
_entry.id   47d6f6ab29fecf23d9c8bc9533626665
#
_cell.length_a   1.000
_cell.length_b   1.000
_cell.length_c   1.000
_cell.angle_alpha   90.00
_cell.angle_beta   90.00
_cell.angle_gamma   90.00
#
_symmetry.space_group_name_H-M   'P 1'
#
loop_
_entity.id
_entity.type
_entity.pdbx_description
1 polymer ?
#
loop_
_entity_poly.entity_id
_entity_poly.type
_entity_poly.pdbx_seq_one_letter_code
_entity_poly.pdbx_strand_id
1 'polypeptide(L)'
;GIHQHGMMSNPETYEIMTPESVGAEKTDLVLGKHSGRHAFADHLAKLGFQSFTEEKINDLFGKFKELADRKKQVYDDDIVALVVDNLHHKKAFELVAQYYKLGEKGYAYADVRLMTPEGEKADAAVGDGPVDASLKAVERVVGLPISLKDYQIRAITAGKDALGEATLKVEYNGRLYHGRGISTDIVKSSVNAYINAVNSVFLAMELEQQEEE
;
A
#
# COMPACT_ATOMS: atom_id res chain seq x y z
N GLY A 1 29.65 -1.01 -7.90
CA GLY A 1 29.51 -1.51 -9.27
C GLY A 1 28.79 -2.85 -9.38
N ILE A 2 28.85 -3.71 -8.39
CA ILE A 2 28.27 -5.07 -8.51
C ILE A 2 26.80 -5.14 -8.02
N HIS A 3 26.40 -4.28 -7.10
CA HIS A 3 25.02 -4.24 -6.59
C HIS A 3 24.01 -3.58 -7.55
N GLN A 4 24.46 -2.71 -8.45
CA GLN A 4 23.60 -2.10 -9.47
C GLN A 4 23.20 -3.07 -10.60
N HIS A 5 24.03 -4.08 -10.89
CA HIS A 5 23.78 -5.03 -11.98
C HIS A 5 22.77 -6.13 -11.62
N GLY A 6 22.65 -6.46 -10.34
CA GLY A 6 21.67 -7.46 -9.86
C GLY A 6 20.23 -6.95 -9.84
N MET A 7 20.02 -5.64 -9.75
CA MET A 7 18.69 -5.01 -9.79
C MET A 7 18.17 -4.76 -11.22
N MET A 8 19.06 -4.83 -12.24
CA MET A 8 18.68 -4.62 -13.63
C MET A 8 18.16 -5.87 -14.36
N SER A 9 18.14 -7.03 -13.70
CA SER A 9 17.82 -8.30 -14.35
C SER A 9 16.57 -9.00 -13.79
N ASN A 10 15.82 -8.35 -12.91
CA ASN A 10 14.64 -8.97 -12.31
C ASN A 10 13.45 -8.01 -12.37
N PRO A 11 12.40 -8.32 -13.18
CA PRO A 11 11.14 -7.58 -13.22
C PRO A 11 10.36 -7.65 -11.88
N GLU A 12 10.88 -8.38 -10.91
CA GLU A 12 10.27 -8.69 -9.60
C GLU A 12 10.18 -7.51 -8.61
N THR A 13 10.55 -6.29 -9.00
CA THR A 13 10.64 -5.14 -8.09
C THR A 13 9.37 -4.31 -8.03
N TYR A 14 8.22 -4.93 -7.83
CA TYR A 14 7.09 -4.28 -7.18
C TYR A 14 7.10 -4.46 -5.65
N GLU A 15 8.18 -5.00 -5.10
CA GLU A 15 8.49 -4.83 -3.69
C GLU A 15 8.72 -3.34 -3.43
N ILE A 16 7.87 -2.76 -2.60
CA ILE A 16 8.14 -1.46 -2.00
C ILE A 16 9.22 -1.72 -0.95
N MET A 17 10.46 -1.72 -1.39
CA MET A 17 11.59 -1.82 -0.48
C MET A 17 11.74 -0.49 0.25
N THR A 18 11.58 -0.50 1.55
CA THR A 18 12.03 0.64 2.35
C THR A 18 13.55 0.68 2.33
N PRO A 19 14.21 1.87 2.40
CA PRO A 19 15.67 1.99 2.48
C PRO A 19 16.28 1.11 3.58
N GLU A 20 15.53 0.84 4.65
CA GLU A 20 15.94 0.00 5.79
C GLU A 20 15.96 -1.50 5.44
N SER A 21 15.12 -1.96 4.49
CA SER A 21 15.07 -3.37 4.11
C SER A 21 16.23 -3.78 3.19
N VAL A 22 16.92 -2.82 2.57
CA VAL A 22 18.05 -3.06 1.66
C VAL A 22 19.40 -2.63 2.24
N GLY A 23 19.46 -2.14 3.50
CA GLY A 23 20.72 -1.67 4.11
C GLY A 23 21.37 -0.50 3.34
N ALA A 24 20.59 0.21 2.52
CA ALA A 24 21.05 1.41 1.86
C ALA A 24 21.13 2.55 2.88
N GLU A 25 22.29 3.20 2.97
CA GLU A 25 22.42 4.45 3.71
C GLU A 25 21.33 5.42 3.23
N LYS A 26 20.61 6.06 4.17
CA LYS A 26 19.64 7.12 3.88
C LYS A 26 20.33 8.21 3.08
N THR A 27 20.23 8.14 1.78
CA THR A 27 20.55 9.27 0.92
C THR A 27 19.31 10.17 0.93
N ASP A 28 19.30 11.13 1.84
CA ASP A 28 18.30 12.19 1.92
C ASP A 28 18.36 13.10 0.69
N LEU A 29 18.05 12.57 -0.47
CA LEU A 29 17.89 13.39 -1.66
C LEU A 29 16.49 14.02 -1.59
N VAL A 30 16.41 15.19 -0.99
CA VAL A 30 15.20 15.98 -0.87
C VAL A 30 14.82 16.54 -2.23
N LEU A 31 13.78 15.98 -2.85
CA LEU A 31 13.15 16.61 -4.00
C LEU A 31 12.25 17.75 -3.50
N GLY A 32 12.38 18.91 -4.13
CA GLY A 32 11.65 20.12 -3.76
C GLY A 32 10.76 20.63 -4.90
N LYS A 33 10.02 21.71 -4.62
CA LYS A 33 9.11 22.39 -5.55
C LYS A 33 9.75 22.71 -6.93
N HIS A 34 11.06 22.96 -6.96
CA HIS A 34 11.80 23.31 -8.18
C HIS A 34 12.38 22.11 -8.92
N SER A 35 12.23 20.88 -8.41
CA SER A 35 12.70 19.69 -9.10
C SER A 35 11.95 19.49 -10.41
N GLY A 36 12.71 19.27 -11.48
CA GLY A 36 12.16 19.01 -12.80
C GLY A 36 11.68 17.56 -12.97
N ARG A 37 10.89 17.30 -14.03
CA ARG A 37 10.34 15.98 -14.35
C ARG A 37 11.43 14.91 -14.51
N HIS A 38 12.55 15.21 -15.17
CA HIS A 38 13.65 14.26 -15.35
C HIS A 38 14.27 13.86 -14.01
N ALA A 39 14.52 14.82 -13.12
CA ALA A 39 15.06 14.54 -11.80
C ALA A 39 14.09 13.67 -10.97
N PHE A 40 12.80 13.88 -11.11
CA PHE A 40 11.76 13.05 -10.46
C PHE A 40 11.76 11.62 -11.04
N ALA A 41 11.81 11.46 -12.37
CA ALA A 41 11.86 10.15 -13.02
C ALA A 41 13.13 9.37 -12.66
N ASP A 42 14.30 10.04 -12.65
CA ASP A 42 15.57 9.44 -12.22
C ASP A 42 15.51 9.01 -10.75
N HIS A 43 14.82 9.80 -9.92
CA HIS A 43 14.66 9.48 -8.52
C HIS A 43 13.70 8.30 -8.30
N LEU A 44 12.59 8.23 -9.04
CA LEU A 44 11.70 7.05 -9.05
C LEU A 44 12.48 5.78 -9.43
N ALA A 45 13.34 5.86 -10.45
CA ALA A 45 14.16 4.72 -10.86
C ALA A 45 15.15 4.28 -9.75
N LYS A 46 15.72 5.24 -8.99
CA LYS A 46 16.58 4.93 -7.83
C LYS A 46 15.80 4.28 -6.68
N LEU A 47 14.53 4.62 -6.51
CA LEU A 47 13.63 4.01 -5.54
C LEU A 47 13.07 2.65 -5.99
N GLY A 48 13.51 2.15 -7.17
CA GLY A 48 13.11 0.84 -7.68
C GLY A 48 11.94 0.86 -8.67
N PHE A 49 11.35 2.02 -8.97
CA PHE A 49 10.23 2.17 -9.89
C PHE A 49 10.70 2.41 -11.33
N GLN A 50 11.19 1.38 -12.01
CA GLN A 50 11.83 1.52 -13.34
C GLN A 50 10.88 1.29 -14.52
N SER A 51 9.70 0.72 -14.30
CA SER A 51 8.83 0.24 -15.39
C SER A 51 7.65 1.13 -15.71
N PHE A 52 7.68 2.42 -15.35
CA PHE A 52 6.59 3.34 -15.66
C PHE A 52 6.67 3.90 -17.07
N THR A 53 5.50 3.94 -17.73
CA THR A 53 5.35 4.68 -18.99
C THR A 53 5.55 6.19 -18.78
N GLU A 54 5.91 6.92 -19.83
CA GLU A 54 6.02 8.38 -19.75
C GLU A 54 4.74 9.06 -19.28
N GLU A 55 3.58 8.53 -19.67
CA GLU A 55 2.26 9.04 -19.27
C GLU A 55 2.08 8.89 -17.74
N LYS A 56 2.45 7.72 -17.18
CA LYS A 56 2.39 7.47 -15.74
C LYS A 56 3.34 8.36 -14.95
N ILE A 57 4.57 8.57 -15.47
CA ILE A 57 5.54 9.49 -14.87
C ILE A 57 5.00 10.92 -14.86
N ASN A 58 4.30 11.35 -15.93
CA ASN A 58 3.71 12.68 -15.99
C ASN A 58 2.57 12.86 -14.97
N ASP A 59 1.71 11.85 -14.82
CA ASP A 59 0.64 11.85 -13.80
C ASP A 59 1.21 11.93 -12.37
N LEU A 60 2.17 11.06 -12.06
CA LEU A 60 2.84 11.04 -10.77
C LEU A 60 3.61 12.35 -10.49
N PHE A 61 4.24 12.93 -11.52
CA PHE A 61 4.91 14.20 -11.38
C PHE A 61 3.95 15.37 -11.08
N GLY A 62 2.76 15.37 -11.69
CA GLY A 62 1.70 16.33 -11.36
C GLY A 62 1.33 16.26 -9.88
N LYS A 63 1.08 15.06 -9.37
CA LYS A 63 0.74 14.82 -7.95
C LYS A 63 1.90 15.12 -6.99
N PHE A 64 3.13 14.82 -7.42
CA PHE A 64 4.33 15.23 -6.67
C PHE A 64 4.42 16.75 -6.53
N LYS A 65 4.10 17.52 -7.56
CA LYS A 65 4.08 18.99 -7.48
C LYS A 65 3.04 19.49 -6.49
N GLU A 66 1.84 18.92 -6.48
CA GLU A 66 0.81 19.26 -5.50
C GLU A 66 1.27 18.93 -4.06
N LEU A 67 1.94 17.79 -3.88
CA LEU A 67 2.53 17.42 -2.58
C LEU A 67 3.61 18.40 -2.15
N ALA A 68 4.52 18.78 -3.06
CA ALA A 68 5.62 19.72 -2.80
C ALA A 68 5.13 21.15 -2.55
N ASP A 69 3.94 21.52 -3.05
CA ASP A 69 3.31 22.80 -2.72
C ASP A 69 2.73 22.83 -1.30
N ARG A 70 2.32 21.69 -0.77
CA ARG A 70 1.75 21.54 0.58
C ARG A 70 2.80 21.24 1.64
N LYS A 71 3.91 20.60 1.25
CA LYS A 71 4.94 20.12 2.15
C LYS A 71 6.27 20.81 1.82
N LYS A 72 6.89 21.40 2.83
CA LYS A 72 8.12 22.20 2.67
C LYS A 72 9.30 21.38 2.15
N GLN A 73 9.33 20.08 2.48
CA GLN A 73 10.31 19.09 2.04
C GLN A 73 9.59 17.77 1.77
N VAL A 74 9.88 17.14 0.65
CA VAL A 74 9.35 15.84 0.25
C VAL A 74 10.47 14.83 0.33
N TYR A 75 10.30 13.81 1.16
CA TYR A 75 11.26 12.74 1.40
C TYR A 75 10.93 11.51 0.54
N ASP A 76 11.86 10.57 0.46
CA ASP A 76 11.69 9.33 -0.28
C ASP A 76 10.44 8.54 0.13
N ASP A 77 10.15 8.47 1.43
CA ASP A 77 8.93 7.83 1.95
C ASP A 77 7.64 8.49 1.44
N ASP A 78 7.66 9.80 1.22
CA ASP A 78 6.51 10.54 0.67
C ASP A 78 6.31 10.21 -0.81
N ILE A 79 7.40 10.05 -1.54
CA ILE A 79 7.37 9.69 -2.96
C ILE A 79 6.92 8.26 -3.13
N VAL A 80 7.43 7.34 -2.31
CA VAL A 80 6.98 5.95 -2.27
C VAL A 80 5.49 5.88 -1.96
N ALA A 81 5.02 6.58 -0.92
CA ALA A 81 3.59 6.64 -0.59
C ALA A 81 2.76 7.20 -1.75
N LEU A 82 3.22 8.28 -2.40
CA LEU A 82 2.58 8.86 -3.56
C LEU A 82 2.44 7.85 -4.71
N VAL A 83 3.50 7.12 -5.00
CA VAL A 83 3.51 6.10 -6.07
C VAL A 83 2.53 4.99 -5.72
N VAL A 84 2.61 4.45 -4.51
CA VAL A 84 1.72 3.38 -4.03
C VAL A 84 0.25 3.80 -4.10
N ASP A 85 -0.08 4.98 -3.58
CA ASP A 85 -1.45 5.52 -3.63
C ASP A 85 -1.97 5.68 -5.07
N ASN A 86 -1.08 5.81 -6.06
CA ASN A 86 -1.41 6.04 -7.46
C ASN A 86 -1.18 4.84 -8.40
N LEU A 87 -0.56 3.76 -7.94
CA LEU A 87 -0.52 2.50 -8.68
C LEU A 87 -1.91 1.84 -8.75
N HIS A 88 -2.79 2.16 -7.82
CA HIS A 88 -4.12 1.58 -7.70
C HIS A 88 -5.17 2.15 -8.69
N HIS A 89 -4.83 2.37 -9.95
CA HIS A 89 -5.83 2.80 -10.95
C HIS A 89 -6.87 1.73 -11.31
N LYS A 90 -6.60 0.46 -11.01
CA LYS A 90 -7.58 -0.62 -11.13
C LYS A 90 -7.57 -1.41 -9.81
N LYS A 91 -8.34 -0.92 -8.85
CA LYS A 91 -8.54 -1.68 -7.61
C LYS A 91 -9.27 -2.97 -7.93
N ALA A 92 -8.61 -4.10 -7.79
CA ALA A 92 -9.23 -5.40 -7.92
C ALA A 92 -10.22 -5.64 -6.77
N PHE A 93 -9.89 -5.10 -5.59
CA PHE A 93 -10.72 -5.19 -4.38
C PHE A 93 -11.03 -3.80 -3.82
N GLU A 94 -12.29 -3.56 -3.48
CA GLU A 94 -12.75 -2.32 -2.87
C GLU A 94 -13.73 -2.61 -1.73
N LEU A 95 -13.58 -1.90 -0.61
CA LEU A 95 -14.49 -2.03 0.54
C LEU A 95 -15.84 -1.38 0.19
N VAL A 96 -16.88 -2.18 0.13
CA VAL A 96 -18.27 -1.71 -0.06
C VAL A 96 -18.91 -1.41 1.30
N ALA A 97 -18.82 -2.34 2.24
CA ALA A 97 -19.35 -2.19 3.58
C ALA A 97 -18.55 -3.01 4.58
N GLN A 98 -18.55 -2.53 5.82
CA GLN A 98 -18.01 -3.29 6.95
C GLN A 98 -18.89 -3.05 8.17
N TYR A 99 -19.05 -4.08 8.97
CA TYR A 99 -19.67 -4.02 10.28
C TYR A 99 -18.83 -4.83 11.25
N TYR A 100 -18.73 -4.36 12.49
CA TYR A 100 -18.12 -5.13 13.58
C TYR A 100 -18.86 -4.92 14.88
N LYS A 101 -18.82 -5.91 15.75
CA LYS A 101 -19.41 -5.88 17.09
C LYS A 101 -18.44 -6.51 18.08
N LEU A 102 -18.26 -5.83 19.20
CA LEU A 102 -17.58 -6.39 20.36
C LEU A 102 -18.52 -7.30 21.13
N GLY A 103 -18.11 -8.54 21.31
CA GLY A 103 -18.78 -9.50 22.16
C GLY A 103 -18.26 -9.45 23.59
N GLU A 104 -18.83 -10.27 24.45
CA GLU A 104 -18.33 -10.48 25.80
C GLU A 104 -16.96 -11.19 25.78
N LYS A 105 -16.13 -10.97 26.80
CA LYS A 105 -14.81 -11.60 27.00
C LYS A 105 -13.74 -11.26 25.93
N GLY A 106 -13.89 -10.13 25.22
CA GLY A 106 -12.85 -9.63 24.31
C GLY A 106 -12.92 -10.18 22.89
N TYR A 107 -13.81 -11.11 22.56
CA TYR A 107 -14.02 -11.54 21.19
C TYR A 107 -14.77 -10.47 20.39
N ALA A 108 -14.38 -10.29 19.15
CA ALA A 108 -15.09 -9.46 18.19
C ALA A 108 -15.60 -10.31 17.02
N TYR A 109 -16.75 -9.92 16.50
CA TYR A 109 -17.30 -10.40 15.25
C TYR A 109 -17.20 -9.26 14.23
N ALA A 110 -16.84 -9.58 13.01
CA ALA A 110 -16.87 -8.63 11.89
C ALA A 110 -17.39 -9.31 10.63
N ASP A 111 -18.13 -8.58 9.82
CA ASP A 111 -18.44 -8.91 8.44
C ASP A 111 -17.96 -7.80 7.52
N VAL A 112 -17.50 -8.19 6.34
CA VAL A 112 -17.06 -7.29 5.29
C VAL A 112 -17.73 -7.66 3.98
N ARG A 113 -17.96 -6.63 3.17
CA ARG A 113 -18.45 -6.75 1.80
C ARG A 113 -17.47 -6.03 0.90
N LEU A 114 -16.91 -6.76 -0.05
CA LEU A 114 -15.94 -6.26 -1.00
C LEU A 114 -16.46 -6.37 -2.43
N MET A 115 -16.19 -5.35 -3.24
CA MET A 115 -16.18 -5.53 -4.69
C MET A 115 -14.91 -6.28 -5.05
N THR A 116 -15.03 -7.34 -5.84
CA THR A 116 -13.93 -8.19 -6.33
C THR A 116 -13.97 -8.26 -7.86
N PRO A 117 -12.93 -8.78 -8.53
CA PRO A 117 -12.97 -8.99 -9.99
C PRO A 117 -14.15 -9.84 -10.47
N GLU A 118 -14.68 -10.70 -9.59
CA GLU A 118 -15.81 -11.58 -9.90
C GLU A 118 -17.18 -11.02 -9.44
N GLY A 119 -17.22 -9.78 -8.97
CA GLY A 119 -18.38 -9.12 -8.43
C GLY A 119 -18.34 -8.94 -6.92
N GLU A 120 -19.47 -8.55 -6.32
CA GLU A 120 -19.57 -8.30 -4.89
C GLU A 120 -19.60 -9.62 -4.11
N LYS A 121 -18.71 -9.73 -3.11
CA LYS A 121 -18.61 -10.86 -2.18
C LYS A 121 -18.61 -10.38 -0.73
N ALA A 122 -19.14 -11.19 0.17
CA ALA A 122 -19.14 -10.91 1.60
C ALA A 122 -18.77 -12.17 2.39
N ASP A 123 -18.07 -11.97 3.49
CA ASP A 123 -17.80 -13.01 4.49
C ASP A 123 -17.66 -12.38 5.88
N ALA A 124 -17.63 -13.22 6.89
CA ALA A 124 -17.57 -12.83 8.28
C ALA A 124 -16.56 -13.68 9.05
N ALA A 125 -16.00 -13.09 10.11
CA ALA A 125 -15.06 -13.80 10.98
C ALA A 125 -15.18 -13.34 12.44
N VAL A 126 -14.61 -14.16 13.32
CA VAL A 126 -14.41 -13.85 14.74
C VAL A 126 -12.91 -13.66 14.97
N GLY A 127 -12.55 -12.69 15.81
CA GLY A 127 -11.17 -12.39 16.18
C GLY A 127 -11.01 -11.88 17.59
N ASP A 128 -9.77 -11.67 18.00
CA ASP A 128 -9.40 -11.17 19.33
C ASP A 128 -9.69 -9.67 19.52
N GLY A 129 -10.20 -9.03 18.47
CA GLY A 129 -10.62 -7.64 18.48
C GLY A 129 -11.20 -7.25 17.12
N PRO A 130 -11.77 -6.03 16.99
CA PRO A 130 -12.48 -5.64 15.76
C PRO A 130 -11.57 -5.58 14.54
N VAL A 131 -10.29 -5.21 14.69
CA VAL A 131 -9.33 -5.21 13.59
C VAL A 131 -9.04 -6.64 13.15
N ASP A 132 -8.66 -7.54 14.07
CA ASP A 132 -8.36 -8.95 13.77
C ASP A 132 -9.56 -9.65 13.12
N ALA A 133 -10.77 -9.47 13.66
CA ALA A 133 -11.98 -10.02 13.07
C ALA A 133 -12.22 -9.50 11.64
N SER A 134 -12.04 -8.19 11.44
CA SER A 134 -12.26 -7.56 10.12
C SER A 134 -11.24 -8.02 9.09
N LEU A 135 -9.95 -8.08 9.45
CA LEU A 135 -8.90 -8.57 8.54
C LEU A 135 -9.11 -10.03 8.16
N LYS A 136 -9.46 -10.90 9.13
CA LYS A 136 -9.82 -12.30 8.85
C LYS A 136 -11.02 -12.43 7.92
N ALA A 137 -12.01 -11.55 8.05
CA ALA A 137 -13.17 -11.54 7.14
C ALA A 137 -12.72 -11.13 5.71
N VAL A 138 -11.83 -10.14 5.56
CA VAL A 138 -11.23 -9.77 4.27
C VAL A 138 -10.44 -10.94 3.68
N GLU A 139 -9.61 -11.61 4.47
CA GLU A 139 -8.82 -12.78 4.04
C GLU A 139 -9.71 -13.89 3.45
N ARG A 140 -10.86 -14.15 4.06
CA ARG A 140 -11.83 -15.13 3.56
C ARG A 140 -12.42 -14.75 2.21
N VAL A 141 -12.76 -13.47 2.02
CA VAL A 141 -13.29 -12.96 0.74
C VAL A 141 -12.22 -13.03 -0.35
N VAL A 142 -10.99 -12.64 -0.01
CA VAL A 142 -9.85 -12.59 -0.95
C VAL A 142 -9.39 -13.99 -1.36
N GLY A 143 -9.31 -14.92 -0.41
CA GLY A 143 -8.95 -16.33 -0.66
C GLY A 143 -7.49 -16.56 -1.03
N LEU A 144 -6.60 -15.58 -0.88
CA LEU A 144 -5.17 -15.72 -1.12
C LEU A 144 -4.42 -16.04 0.18
N PRO A 145 -3.35 -16.86 0.14
CA PRO A 145 -2.54 -17.19 1.31
C PRO A 145 -1.59 -16.04 1.67
N ILE A 146 -2.18 -14.95 2.14
CA ILE A 146 -1.48 -13.72 2.54
C ILE A 146 -1.25 -13.76 4.05
N SER A 147 -0.06 -13.41 4.53
CA SER A 147 0.26 -13.32 5.95
C SER A 147 0.63 -11.90 6.35
N LEU A 148 0.00 -11.38 7.41
CA LEU A 148 0.34 -10.09 8.00
C LEU A 148 1.69 -10.19 8.73
N LYS A 149 2.65 -9.32 8.40
CA LYS A 149 4.01 -9.31 8.98
C LYS A 149 4.25 -8.12 9.89
N ASP A 150 3.67 -6.97 9.58
CA ASP A 150 3.82 -5.74 10.37
C ASP A 150 2.53 -4.94 10.32
N TYR A 151 2.22 -4.26 11.42
CA TYR A 151 1.02 -3.44 11.53
C TYR A 151 1.27 -2.28 12.49
N GLN A 152 1.05 -1.07 12.03
CA GLN A 152 1.25 0.15 12.78
C GLN A 152 0.07 1.10 12.64
N ILE A 153 -0.23 1.80 13.71
CA ILE A 153 -1.27 2.83 13.76
C ILE A 153 -0.64 4.12 14.27
N ARG A 154 -0.96 5.23 13.62
CA ARG A 154 -0.61 6.56 14.10
C ARG A 154 -1.74 7.56 13.93
N ALA A 155 -1.84 8.53 14.81
CA ALA A 155 -2.71 9.69 14.60
C ALA A 155 -2.02 10.67 13.65
N ILE A 156 -2.74 11.15 12.62
CA ILE A 156 -2.22 12.13 11.67
C ILE A 156 -2.66 13.54 12.07
N THR A 157 -3.84 13.67 12.65
CA THR A 157 -4.41 14.94 13.10
C THR A 157 -4.78 14.86 14.57
N ALA A 158 -4.95 16.01 15.23
CA ALA A 158 -5.40 16.09 16.62
C ALA A 158 -6.89 16.46 16.68
N GLY A 159 -7.55 16.15 17.81
CA GLY A 159 -8.93 16.53 18.07
C GLY A 159 -9.91 15.35 18.03
N LYS A 160 -11.21 15.68 18.17
CA LYS A 160 -12.26 14.64 18.20
C LYS A 160 -12.44 13.92 16.86
N ASP A 161 -12.14 14.60 15.75
CA ASP A 161 -12.22 14.07 14.39
C ASP A 161 -10.82 13.70 13.86
N ALA A 162 -9.94 13.28 14.78
CA ALA A 162 -8.57 12.88 14.43
C ALA A 162 -8.58 11.77 13.36
N LEU A 163 -7.82 11.99 12.30
CA LEU A 163 -7.56 10.97 11.31
C LEU A 163 -6.52 9.99 11.86
N GLY A 164 -6.86 8.73 11.86
CA GLY A 164 -5.95 7.62 12.11
C GLY A 164 -5.42 7.05 10.80
N GLU A 165 -4.12 6.84 10.75
CA GLU A 165 -3.46 6.12 9.68
C GLU A 165 -3.11 4.72 10.16
N ALA A 166 -3.46 3.73 9.38
CA ALA A 166 -2.95 2.38 9.51
C ALA A 166 -1.99 2.10 8.36
N THR A 167 -0.82 1.54 8.67
CA THR A 167 0.13 1.00 7.72
C THR A 167 0.41 -0.45 8.05
N LEU A 168 0.55 -1.29 7.04
CA LEU A 168 0.86 -2.70 7.26
C LEU A 168 1.73 -3.26 6.15
N LYS A 169 2.37 -4.39 6.47
CA LYS A 169 3.12 -5.21 5.53
C LYS A 169 2.51 -6.60 5.51
N VAL A 170 2.26 -7.10 4.34
CA VAL A 170 1.83 -8.48 4.12
C VAL A 170 2.85 -9.23 3.29
N GLU A 171 2.93 -10.54 3.50
CA GLU A 171 3.76 -11.43 2.69
C GLU A 171 2.87 -12.33 1.82
N TYR A 172 3.23 -12.41 0.55
CA TYR A 172 2.66 -13.34 -0.41
C TYR A 172 3.78 -13.92 -1.28
N ASN A 173 3.87 -15.25 -1.39
CA ASN A 173 4.91 -15.97 -2.13
C ASN A 173 6.36 -15.52 -1.79
N GLY A 174 6.62 -15.23 -0.50
CA GLY A 174 7.95 -14.79 -0.03
C GLY A 174 8.27 -13.32 -0.29
N ARG A 175 7.34 -12.53 -0.85
CA ARG A 175 7.51 -11.10 -1.11
C ARG A 175 6.64 -10.27 -0.17
N LEU A 176 7.14 -9.09 0.18
CA LEU A 176 6.46 -8.15 1.06
C LEU A 176 5.73 -7.07 0.24
N TYR A 177 4.47 -6.83 0.61
CA TYR A 177 3.63 -5.78 0.04
C TYR A 177 3.13 -4.86 1.13
N HIS A 178 3.08 -3.57 0.84
CA HIS A 178 2.68 -2.55 1.79
C HIS A 178 1.28 -2.05 1.50
N GLY A 179 0.56 -1.72 2.57
CA GLY A 179 -0.73 -1.08 2.46
C GLY A 179 -0.87 0.05 3.47
N ARG A 180 -1.60 1.08 3.09
CA ARG A 180 -1.88 2.27 3.88
C ARG A 180 -3.36 2.59 3.78
N GLY A 181 -3.96 2.95 4.91
CA GLY A 181 -5.35 3.41 4.98
C GLY A 181 -5.48 4.56 5.97
N ILE A 182 -6.37 5.49 5.67
CA ILE A 182 -6.65 6.66 6.50
C ILE A 182 -8.15 6.75 6.73
N SER A 183 -8.56 6.92 7.98
CA SER A 183 -9.96 7.12 8.37
C SER A 183 -10.04 7.75 9.75
N THR A 184 -11.18 8.34 10.08
CA THR A 184 -11.54 8.68 11.46
C THR A 184 -11.85 7.44 12.31
N ASP A 185 -12.22 6.32 11.67
CA ASP A 185 -12.39 4.99 12.27
C ASP A 185 -11.13 4.15 12.04
N ILE A 186 -10.46 3.76 13.12
CA ILE A 186 -9.20 3.00 13.05
C ILE A 186 -9.39 1.58 12.50
N VAL A 187 -10.54 0.96 12.71
CA VAL A 187 -10.85 -0.36 12.14
C VAL A 187 -10.99 -0.23 10.63
N LYS A 188 -11.68 0.83 10.16
CA LYS A 188 -11.83 1.11 8.74
C LYS A 188 -10.49 1.47 8.07
N SER A 189 -9.64 2.26 8.75
CA SER A 189 -8.30 2.55 8.20
C SER A 189 -7.45 1.29 8.07
N SER A 190 -7.54 0.36 9.02
CA SER A 190 -6.83 -0.91 9.00
C SER A 190 -7.31 -1.83 7.87
N VAL A 191 -8.62 -1.95 7.69
CA VAL A 191 -9.23 -2.72 6.59
C VAL A 191 -8.83 -2.13 5.23
N ASN A 192 -8.89 -0.81 5.08
CA ASN A 192 -8.46 -0.15 3.85
C ASN A 192 -6.96 -0.35 3.58
N ALA A 193 -6.11 -0.31 4.61
CA ALA A 193 -4.68 -0.60 4.48
C ALA A 193 -4.47 -2.03 3.98
N TYR A 194 -5.17 -3.01 4.55
CA TYR A 194 -5.06 -4.41 4.15
C TYR A 194 -5.52 -4.63 2.71
N ILE A 195 -6.68 -4.09 2.32
CA ILE A 195 -7.20 -4.15 0.95
C ILE A 195 -6.21 -3.52 -0.04
N ASN A 196 -5.57 -2.41 0.32
CA ASN A 196 -4.57 -1.78 -0.53
C ASN A 196 -3.32 -2.66 -0.71
N ALA A 197 -2.87 -3.36 0.33
CA ALA A 197 -1.79 -4.34 0.22
C ALA A 197 -2.21 -5.53 -0.67
N VAL A 198 -3.43 -6.05 -0.51
CA VAL A 198 -4.00 -7.11 -1.36
C VAL A 198 -4.06 -6.68 -2.82
N ASN A 199 -4.47 -5.44 -3.10
CA ASN A 199 -4.46 -4.89 -4.46
C ASN A 199 -3.06 -4.84 -5.07
N SER A 200 -2.03 -4.56 -4.26
CA SER A 200 -0.63 -4.61 -4.72
C SER A 200 -0.19 -6.04 -5.04
N VAL A 201 -0.59 -7.03 -4.24
CA VAL A 201 -0.36 -8.45 -4.54
C VAL A 201 -1.02 -8.84 -5.85
N PHE A 202 -2.29 -8.48 -6.02
CA PHE A 202 -3.08 -8.84 -7.21
C PHE A 202 -2.50 -8.22 -8.48
N LEU A 203 -2.07 -6.96 -8.41
CA LEU A 203 -1.39 -6.28 -9.51
C LEU A 203 -0.09 -7.00 -9.91
N ALA A 204 0.71 -7.42 -8.92
CA ALA A 204 1.95 -8.16 -9.20
C ALA A 204 1.65 -9.50 -9.90
N MET A 205 0.60 -10.22 -9.48
CA MET A 205 0.16 -11.45 -10.12
C MET A 205 -0.29 -11.23 -11.57
N GLU A 206 -1.07 -10.16 -11.85
CA GLU A 206 -1.51 -9.82 -13.21
C GLU A 206 -0.32 -9.52 -14.14
N LEU A 207 0.70 -8.82 -13.63
CA LEU A 207 1.90 -8.50 -14.42
C LEU A 207 2.75 -9.73 -14.72
N GLU A 208 2.93 -10.64 -13.76
CA GLU A 208 3.64 -11.91 -13.96
C GLU A 208 2.98 -12.76 -15.06
N GLN A 209 1.65 -12.80 -15.10
CA GLN A 209 0.91 -13.54 -16.13
C GLN A 209 1.07 -12.97 -17.54
N GLN A 210 1.25 -11.63 -17.66
CA GLN A 210 1.46 -10.97 -18.95
C GLN A 210 2.87 -11.16 -19.51
N GLU A 211 3.84 -11.49 -18.67
CA GLU A 211 5.23 -11.76 -19.08
C GLU A 211 5.46 -13.22 -19.52
N GLU A 212 4.54 -14.14 -19.17
CA GLU A 212 4.59 -15.55 -19.56
C GLU A 212 3.86 -15.85 -20.88
N GLU A 213 3.07 -14.92 -21.42
CA GLU A 213 2.39 -15.02 -22.72
C GLU A 213 3.22 -14.38 -23.85
#